data_56d256ce6c05c79848f8a04a47a94a8b
#
_entry.id   56d256ce6c05c79848f8a04a47a94a8b
#
_cell.length_a   1.000
_cell.length_b   1.000
_cell.length_c   1.000
_cell.angle_alpha   90.00
_cell.angle_beta   90.00
_cell.angle_gamma   90.00
#
_symmetry.space_group_name_H-M   'P 1'
#
loop_
_entity.id
_entity.type
_entity.pdbx_description
1 polymer ?
#
loop_
_entity_poly.entity_id
_entity_poly.type
_entity_poly.pdbx_seq_one_letter_code
_entity_poly.pdbx_strand_id
1 'polypeptide(L)'
;MAECILRESLIRQRSEDLQIPFVDLLPSAVTEYFLYQISKSTFAEKLYLRNGSSLGVENYRRKRVFSLSYYYQVVKDEHLTEMQLGQLMKEVLSRKPEYVYQIEKERAGSYQIELLAKSKEHEVPITLRFQELRDEQMQPAHGELPFFLQENTVIQFLQYPYEQVVAENFVEILEKMELINDLSCYEEIYGILKKEALDGRKVEQQIIEIGTKRELFFGKDRLDTVLHYKDYTYMKRKWTAYLKRERKKEPDWVEVMTLLEAFFPPVWRAIIRDEIFIGDWMPELCRFL
;
A
#
# COMPACT_ATOMS: atom_id res chain seq x y z
N MET A 1 -6.59 28.38 -11.05
CA MET A 1 -6.87 26.93 -10.90
C MET A 1 -8.08 26.79 -9.98
N ALA A 2 -9.15 26.15 -10.45
CA ALA A 2 -10.32 25.92 -9.62
C ALA A 2 -9.95 24.98 -8.48
N GLU A 3 -10.19 25.40 -7.22
CA GLU A 3 -9.96 24.57 -6.05
C GLU A 3 -10.83 23.32 -6.12
N CYS A 4 -10.19 22.14 -6.04
CA CYS A 4 -10.92 20.88 -5.90
C CYS A 4 -11.62 20.88 -4.54
N ILE A 5 -12.91 21.21 -4.54
CA ILE A 5 -13.74 21.14 -3.34
C ILE A 5 -14.38 19.76 -3.34
N LEU A 6 -14.16 18.99 -2.28
CA LEU A 6 -14.85 17.71 -2.06
C LEU A 6 -16.36 18.00 -1.92
N ARG A 7 -17.13 17.79 -2.99
CA ARG A 7 -18.58 18.01 -3.02
C ARG A 7 -19.29 16.66 -3.12
N GLU A 8 -20.23 16.42 -2.25
CA GLU A 8 -21.04 15.20 -2.29
C GLU A 8 -21.76 15.02 -3.63
N SER A 9 -22.27 16.12 -4.23
CA SER A 9 -22.89 16.09 -5.54
C SER A 9 -21.96 15.60 -6.64
N LEU A 10 -20.68 15.99 -6.60
CA LEU A 10 -19.67 15.52 -7.55
C LEU A 10 -19.40 14.03 -7.36
N ILE A 11 -19.29 13.57 -6.11
CA ILE A 11 -19.05 12.14 -5.82
C ILE A 11 -20.27 11.31 -6.27
N ARG A 12 -21.49 11.79 -6.11
CA ARG A 12 -22.71 11.13 -6.61
C ARG A 12 -22.70 11.03 -8.13
N GLN A 13 -22.37 12.11 -8.83
CA GLN A 13 -22.22 12.09 -10.29
C GLN A 13 -21.17 11.05 -10.72
N ARG A 14 -19.97 11.05 -10.09
CA ARG A 14 -18.93 10.07 -10.40
C ARG A 14 -19.33 8.64 -10.05
N SER A 15 -20.13 8.44 -9.00
CA SER A 15 -20.70 7.14 -8.64
C SER A 15 -21.58 6.58 -9.77
N GLU A 16 -22.39 7.41 -10.40
CA GLU A 16 -23.22 7.04 -11.55
C GLU A 16 -22.35 6.75 -12.79
N ASP A 17 -21.43 7.65 -13.14
CA ASP A 17 -20.52 7.50 -14.28
C ASP A 17 -19.68 6.23 -14.20
N LEU A 18 -19.18 5.90 -13.02
CA LEU A 18 -18.31 4.75 -12.75
C LEU A 18 -19.06 3.45 -12.44
N GLN A 19 -20.39 3.53 -12.24
CA GLN A 19 -21.23 2.41 -11.80
C GLN A 19 -20.73 1.78 -10.48
N ILE A 20 -20.24 2.60 -9.56
CA ILE A 20 -19.83 2.22 -8.21
C ILE A 20 -20.85 2.82 -7.23
N PRO A 21 -21.47 2.05 -6.32
CA PRO A 21 -22.41 2.60 -5.36
C PRO A 21 -21.79 3.76 -4.56
N PHE A 22 -22.53 4.84 -4.37
CA PHE A 22 -22.06 6.04 -3.69
C PHE A 22 -21.41 5.74 -2.32
N VAL A 23 -22.04 4.89 -1.53
CA VAL A 23 -21.54 4.50 -0.19
C VAL A 23 -20.21 3.72 -0.24
N ASP A 24 -19.89 3.11 -1.37
CA ASP A 24 -18.64 2.39 -1.59
C ASP A 24 -17.55 3.31 -2.15
N LEU A 25 -17.94 4.28 -2.99
CA LEU A 25 -17.01 5.24 -3.57
C LEU A 25 -16.61 6.36 -2.61
N LEU A 26 -17.52 6.79 -1.73
CA LEU A 26 -17.33 7.93 -0.83
C LEU A 26 -16.04 7.85 0.01
N PRO A 27 -15.70 6.73 0.70
CA PRO A 27 -14.46 6.65 1.45
C PRO A 27 -13.22 6.80 0.56
N SER A 28 -13.22 6.14 -0.59
CA SER A 28 -12.12 6.23 -1.55
C SER A 28 -11.95 7.64 -2.11
N ALA A 29 -13.06 8.34 -2.36
CA ALA A 29 -13.06 9.73 -2.80
C ALA A 29 -12.44 10.67 -1.76
N VAL A 30 -12.80 10.49 -0.49
CA VAL A 30 -12.22 11.26 0.62
C VAL A 30 -10.74 10.94 0.78
N THR A 31 -10.35 9.66 0.72
CA THR A 31 -8.96 9.24 0.82
C THR A 31 -8.10 9.82 -0.31
N GLU A 32 -8.58 9.78 -1.55
CA GLU A 32 -7.86 10.33 -2.71
C GLU A 32 -7.78 11.87 -2.65
N TYR A 33 -8.81 12.52 -2.11
CA TYR A 33 -8.74 13.96 -1.83
C TYR A 33 -7.64 14.29 -0.83
N PHE A 34 -7.46 13.50 0.24
CA PHE A 34 -6.35 13.69 1.18
C PHE A 34 -4.99 13.45 0.52
N LEU A 35 -4.86 12.44 -0.33
CA LEU A 35 -3.65 12.23 -1.13
C LEU A 35 -3.33 13.49 -1.96
N TYR A 36 -4.34 14.03 -2.67
CA TYR A 36 -4.19 15.26 -3.45
C TYR A 36 -3.72 16.44 -2.60
N GLN A 37 -4.32 16.65 -1.41
CA GLN A 37 -3.91 17.75 -0.53
C GLN A 37 -2.49 17.54 0.03
N ILE A 38 -2.15 16.33 0.44
CA ILE A 38 -0.81 15.98 0.95
C ILE A 38 0.23 16.18 -0.17
N SER A 39 -0.07 15.80 -1.41
CA SER A 39 0.83 16.00 -2.55
C SER A 39 1.11 17.48 -2.90
N LYS A 40 0.33 18.40 -2.36
CA LYS A 40 0.50 19.87 -2.51
C LYS A 40 1.05 20.53 -1.25
N SER A 41 1.31 19.77 -0.19
CA SER A 41 1.86 20.28 1.06
C SER A 41 3.38 20.47 0.97
N THR A 42 3.91 21.20 1.93
CA THR A 42 5.37 21.37 2.09
C THR A 42 6.09 20.06 2.47
N PHE A 43 5.33 19.02 2.83
CA PHE A 43 5.84 17.70 3.20
C PHE A 43 5.93 16.72 2.03
N ALA A 44 5.40 17.07 0.85
CA ALA A 44 5.28 16.15 -0.29
C ALA A 44 6.59 15.46 -0.68
N GLU A 45 7.72 16.18 -0.61
CA GLU A 45 9.05 15.69 -0.97
C GLU A 45 9.68 14.75 0.08
N LYS A 46 9.10 14.67 1.29
CA LYS A 46 9.58 13.83 2.40
C LYS A 46 8.66 12.63 2.67
N LEU A 47 7.52 12.54 2.00
CA LEU A 47 6.50 11.52 2.23
C LEU A 47 6.42 10.55 1.07
N TYR A 48 6.79 9.29 1.31
CA TYR A 48 6.72 8.21 0.34
C TYR A 48 5.48 7.38 0.60
N LEU A 49 4.51 7.41 -0.32
CA LEU A 49 3.28 6.64 -0.20
C LEU A 49 3.58 5.14 -0.33
N ARG A 50 3.24 4.35 0.70
CA ARG A 50 3.48 2.90 0.72
C ARG A 50 2.39 2.12 -0.01
N ASN A 51 1.15 2.50 0.19
CA ASN A 51 -0.01 1.73 -0.31
C ASN A 51 -0.63 2.29 -1.59
N GLY A 52 0.18 2.91 -2.46
CA GLY A 52 -0.28 3.47 -3.73
C GLY A 52 -0.98 2.46 -4.64
N SER A 53 -0.53 1.19 -4.65
CA SER A 53 -1.16 0.10 -5.40
C SER A 53 -2.62 -0.17 -5.03
N SER A 54 -3.08 0.30 -3.86
CA SER A 54 -4.46 0.17 -3.41
C SER A 54 -5.41 1.24 -3.96
N LEU A 55 -4.86 2.28 -4.59
CA LEU A 55 -5.61 3.42 -5.09
C LEU A 55 -6.04 3.23 -6.56
N GLY A 56 -6.95 4.12 -7.00
CA GLY A 56 -7.46 4.13 -8.37
C GLY A 56 -8.80 3.43 -8.53
N VAL A 57 -9.56 3.88 -9.52
CA VAL A 57 -10.96 3.49 -9.77
C VAL A 57 -11.14 1.98 -9.89
N GLU A 58 -10.21 1.27 -10.53
CA GLU A 58 -10.28 -0.19 -10.65
C GLU A 58 -10.24 -0.91 -9.29
N ASN A 59 -9.51 -0.34 -8.33
CA ASN A 59 -9.51 -0.86 -6.97
C ASN A 59 -10.81 -0.52 -6.23
N TYR A 60 -11.36 0.68 -6.45
CA TYR A 60 -12.57 1.15 -5.77
C TYR A 60 -13.82 0.34 -6.14
N ARG A 61 -13.82 -0.31 -7.30
CA ARG A 61 -14.84 -1.31 -7.68
C ARG A 61 -14.84 -2.56 -6.80
N ARG A 62 -13.70 -2.87 -6.19
CA ARG A 62 -13.47 -4.11 -5.42
C ARG A 62 -13.45 -3.88 -3.91
N LYS A 63 -12.96 -2.72 -3.48
CA LYS A 63 -12.78 -2.39 -2.06
C LYS A 63 -12.94 -0.89 -1.80
N ARG A 64 -13.40 -0.58 -0.60
CA ARG A 64 -13.34 0.78 -0.06
C ARG A 64 -11.92 1.06 0.43
N VAL A 65 -11.43 2.25 0.21
CA VAL A 65 -10.11 2.68 0.71
C VAL A 65 -10.33 3.74 1.78
N PHE A 66 -9.82 3.47 2.99
CA PHE A 66 -9.98 4.31 4.17
C PHE A 66 -8.66 4.80 4.74
N SER A 67 -7.53 4.46 4.11
CA SER A 67 -6.24 4.79 4.69
C SER A 67 -5.19 5.11 3.64
N LEU A 68 -4.27 6.01 4.05
CA LEU A 68 -3.00 6.25 3.38
C LEU A 68 -1.88 5.93 4.36
N SER A 69 -0.86 5.25 3.89
CA SER A 69 0.32 4.89 4.67
C SER A 69 1.56 5.50 4.05
N TYR A 70 2.31 6.24 4.82
CA TYR A 70 3.48 6.96 4.38
C TYR A 70 4.73 6.57 5.16
N TYR A 71 5.84 6.50 4.47
CA TYR A 71 7.15 6.62 5.09
C TYR A 71 7.60 8.07 5.04
N TYR A 72 8.07 8.60 6.18
CA TYR A 72 8.67 9.91 6.29
C TYR A 72 10.19 9.76 6.24
N GLN A 73 10.81 10.29 5.19
CA GLN A 73 12.26 10.26 5.04
C GLN A 73 12.92 11.15 6.09
N VAL A 74 13.69 10.54 6.98
CA VAL A 74 14.53 11.25 7.94
C VAL A 74 15.80 11.72 7.25
N VAL A 75 16.01 13.03 7.22
CA VAL A 75 17.21 13.65 6.65
C VAL A 75 17.92 14.42 7.75
N LYS A 76 19.21 14.17 7.95
CA LYS A 76 20.05 14.89 8.95
C LYS A 76 19.42 14.93 10.36
N ASP A 77 18.92 13.78 10.83
CA ASP A 77 18.26 13.65 12.15
C ASP A 77 17.00 14.50 12.35
N GLU A 78 16.37 14.98 11.27
CA GLU A 78 15.05 15.62 11.33
C GLU A 78 13.96 14.57 11.51
N HIS A 79 13.76 14.13 12.74
CA HIS A 79 12.74 13.16 13.10
C HIS A 79 11.32 13.71 12.94
N LEU A 80 10.39 12.81 12.58
CA LEU A 80 8.97 13.15 12.53
C LEU A 80 8.43 13.39 13.95
N THR A 81 7.77 14.52 14.14
CA THR A 81 7.19 14.94 15.42
C THR A 81 5.69 15.20 15.30
N GLU A 82 4.98 15.14 16.43
CA GLU A 82 3.55 15.53 16.47
C GLU A 82 3.32 16.98 16.01
N MET A 83 4.27 17.87 16.28
CA MET A 83 4.20 19.26 15.83
C MET A 83 4.24 19.38 14.31
N GLN A 84 5.13 18.63 13.65
CA GLN A 84 5.20 18.60 12.19
C GLN A 84 3.94 17.97 11.57
N LEU A 85 3.41 16.90 12.16
CA LEU A 85 2.13 16.33 11.73
C LEU A 85 0.98 17.30 11.94
N GLY A 86 0.96 18.04 13.06
CA GLY A 86 -0.01 19.11 13.29
C GLY A 86 0.11 20.23 12.25
N GLN A 87 1.31 20.57 11.78
CA GLN A 87 1.52 21.51 10.69
C GLN A 87 1.00 20.95 9.35
N LEU A 88 1.34 19.70 9.01
CA LEU A 88 0.80 19.03 7.83
C LEU A 88 -0.73 19.06 7.84
N MET A 89 -1.36 18.72 8.97
CA MET A 89 -2.80 18.72 9.08
C MET A 89 -3.41 20.13 8.92
N LYS A 90 -2.75 21.16 9.42
CA LYS A 90 -3.17 22.55 9.18
C LYS A 90 -3.10 22.92 7.69
N GLU A 91 -2.06 22.52 6.98
CA GLU A 91 -1.94 22.75 5.53
C GLU A 91 -3.04 22.01 4.75
N VAL A 92 -3.23 20.72 5.04
CA VAL A 92 -4.19 19.84 4.37
C VAL A 92 -5.64 20.25 4.65
N LEU A 93 -5.93 20.70 5.88
CA LEU A 93 -7.28 21.06 6.33
C LEU A 93 -7.55 22.57 6.31
N SER A 94 -6.58 23.40 5.92
CA SER A 94 -6.63 24.88 6.04
C SER A 94 -7.86 25.53 5.39
N ARG A 95 -8.65 24.80 4.64
CA ARG A 95 -9.80 25.29 3.88
C ARG A 95 -11.14 24.69 4.28
N LYS A 96 -11.22 23.85 5.34
CA LYS A 96 -12.48 23.25 5.79
C LYS A 96 -12.50 23.00 7.30
N PRO A 97 -13.34 23.71 8.05
CA PRO A 97 -13.51 23.54 9.50
C PRO A 97 -14.27 22.25 9.91
N GLU A 98 -14.69 21.42 8.95
CA GLU A 98 -15.59 20.27 9.18
C GLU A 98 -14.88 18.96 9.50
N TYR A 99 -13.54 18.99 9.63
CA TYR A 99 -12.77 17.80 9.96
C TYR A 99 -12.32 17.82 11.42
N VAL A 100 -12.62 16.76 12.13
CA VAL A 100 -12.05 16.47 13.44
C VAL A 100 -10.95 15.44 13.25
N TYR A 101 -9.79 15.66 13.84
CA TYR A 101 -8.70 14.71 13.82
C TYR A 101 -8.03 14.54 15.17
N GLN A 102 -7.44 13.37 15.39
CA GLN A 102 -6.62 13.06 16.56
C GLN A 102 -5.31 12.46 16.05
N ILE A 103 -4.20 12.91 16.63
CA ILE A 103 -2.86 12.36 16.37
C ILE A 103 -2.54 11.40 17.51
N GLU A 104 -2.23 10.17 17.18
CA GLU A 104 -1.80 9.13 18.12
C GLU A 104 -0.38 8.70 17.80
N LYS A 105 0.47 8.65 18.82
CA LYS A 105 1.81 8.12 18.73
C LYS A 105 1.76 6.63 19.08
N GLU A 106 1.98 5.76 18.09
CA GLU A 106 1.98 4.31 18.32
C GLU A 106 3.28 3.83 18.97
N ARG A 107 4.42 4.33 18.46
CA ARG A 107 5.79 4.04 18.95
C ARG A 107 6.75 5.13 18.49
N ALA A 108 8.01 5.04 18.89
CA ALA A 108 9.04 5.98 18.42
C ALA A 108 9.12 5.96 16.87
N GLY A 109 8.96 7.13 16.23
CA GLY A 109 8.97 7.28 14.78
C GLY A 109 7.76 6.70 14.04
N SER A 110 6.69 6.34 14.75
CA SER A 110 5.44 5.85 14.15
C SER A 110 4.23 6.57 14.74
N TYR A 111 3.39 7.11 13.85
CA TYR A 111 2.23 7.90 14.20
C TYR A 111 1.01 7.49 13.38
N GLN A 112 -0.14 7.56 13.99
CA GLN A 112 -1.43 7.41 13.32
C GLN A 112 -2.26 8.67 13.52
N ILE A 113 -2.92 9.12 12.47
CA ILE A 113 -3.89 10.19 12.52
C ILE A 113 -5.24 9.62 12.13
N GLU A 114 -6.16 9.63 13.08
CA GLU A 114 -7.56 9.32 12.80
C GLU A 114 -8.30 10.61 12.43
N LEU A 115 -8.89 10.59 11.27
CA LEU A 115 -9.66 11.69 10.70
C LEU A 115 -11.12 11.27 10.56
N LEU A 116 -12.03 12.14 10.93
CA LEU A 116 -13.44 11.98 10.65
C LEU A 116 -13.89 13.08 9.69
N ALA A 117 -14.06 12.71 8.43
CA ALA A 117 -14.64 13.59 7.42
C ALA A 117 -16.15 13.63 7.59
N LYS A 118 -16.71 14.81 7.90
CA LYS A 118 -18.14 14.99 8.10
C LYS A 118 -18.77 15.70 6.93
N SER A 119 -19.85 15.14 6.41
CA SER A 119 -20.81 15.82 5.54
C SER A 119 -22.16 15.93 6.28
N LYS A 120 -23.17 16.53 5.66
CA LYS A 120 -24.49 16.69 6.29
C LYS A 120 -25.14 15.35 6.69
N GLU A 121 -24.87 14.29 5.94
CA GLU A 121 -25.53 12.99 6.09
C GLU A 121 -24.57 11.83 6.34
N HIS A 122 -23.26 12.05 6.15
CA HIS A 122 -22.27 10.98 6.19
C HIS A 122 -21.04 11.36 7.03
N GLU A 123 -20.55 10.38 7.76
CA GLU A 123 -19.25 10.45 8.46
C GLU A 123 -18.34 9.38 7.88
N VAL A 124 -17.15 9.78 7.44
CA VAL A 124 -16.16 8.90 6.83
C VAL A 124 -14.90 8.92 7.67
N PRO A 125 -14.58 7.83 8.38
CA PRO A 125 -13.31 7.71 9.05
C PRO A 125 -12.19 7.47 8.03
N ILE A 126 -11.09 8.20 8.15
CA ILE A 126 -9.87 8.01 7.35
C ILE A 126 -8.69 7.92 8.28
N THR A 127 -7.83 6.95 8.04
CA THR A 127 -6.60 6.75 8.81
C THR A 127 -5.39 7.16 7.97
N LEU A 128 -4.57 8.06 8.49
CA LEU A 128 -3.25 8.34 7.93
C LEU A 128 -2.19 7.74 8.85
N ARG A 129 -1.33 6.89 8.30
CA ARG A 129 -0.21 6.28 9.02
C ARG A 129 1.10 6.85 8.53
N PHE A 130 1.98 7.16 9.47
CA PHE A 130 3.31 7.68 9.19
C PHE A 130 4.35 6.88 9.96
N GLN A 131 5.38 6.44 9.26
CA GLN A 131 6.52 5.74 9.85
C GLN A 131 7.80 6.38 9.35
N GLU A 132 8.77 6.62 10.26
CA GLU A 132 10.09 7.09 9.87
C GLU A 132 10.82 6.06 9.03
N LEU A 133 11.44 6.53 7.96
CA LEU A 133 12.38 5.81 7.12
C LEU A 133 13.78 6.41 7.32
N ARG A 134 14.70 5.61 7.84
CA ARG A 134 16.08 6.04 8.15
C ARG A 134 17.10 5.56 7.12
N ASP A 135 16.62 5.13 5.97
CA ASP A 135 17.49 4.73 4.86
C ASP A 135 17.72 5.92 3.95
N GLU A 136 18.86 6.60 4.12
CA GLU A 136 19.24 7.75 3.31
C GLU A 136 19.54 7.37 1.84
N GLN A 137 19.75 6.11 1.54
CA GLN A 137 20.01 5.63 0.18
C GLN A 137 18.73 5.24 -0.57
N MET A 138 17.61 5.16 0.13
CA MET A 138 16.33 4.84 -0.47
C MET A 138 15.92 5.90 -1.48
N GLN A 139 15.77 5.50 -2.74
CA GLN A 139 15.26 6.36 -3.80
C GLN A 139 13.78 6.03 -4.03
N PRO A 140 12.88 7.00 -3.84
CA PRO A 140 11.46 6.79 -4.12
C PRO A 140 11.24 6.65 -5.63
N ALA A 141 10.20 5.94 -6.00
CA ALA A 141 9.64 6.01 -7.35
C ALA A 141 8.68 7.21 -7.47
N HIS A 142 8.42 7.65 -8.68
CA HIS A 142 7.38 8.64 -8.95
C HIS A 142 6.07 7.92 -9.24
N GLY A 143 5.06 8.19 -8.41
CA GLY A 143 3.71 7.69 -8.58
C GLY A 143 2.81 8.74 -9.20
N GLU A 144 1.90 8.31 -10.05
CA GLU A 144 0.88 9.14 -10.70
C GLU A 144 -0.49 8.48 -10.56
N LEU A 145 -1.50 9.27 -10.21
CA LEU A 145 -2.87 8.80 -10.11
C LEU A 145 -3.80 9.79 -10.77
N PRO A 146 -4.56 9.39 -11.81
CA PRO A 146 -5.64 10.23 -12.34
C PRO A 146 -6.66 10.55 -11.25
N PHE A 147 -6.86 11.83 -10.96
CA PHE A 147 -7.76 12.26 -9.89
C PHE A 147 -9.20 12.21 -10.37
N PHE A 148 -9.95 11.17 -10.03
CA PHE A 148 -11.28 10.95 -10.58
C PHE A 148 -12.33 12.01 -10.15
N LEU A 149 -12.04 12.79 -9.11
CA LEU A 149 -12.89 13.91 -8.71
C LEU A 149 -12.70 15.16 -9.58
N GLN A 150 -11.62 15.25 -10.34
CA GLN A 150 -11.34 16.40 -11.19
C GLN A 150 -10.72 15.97 -12.50
N GLU A 151 -11.42 16.22 -13.59
CA GLU A 151 -10.94 15.91 -14.94
C GLU A 151 -9.61 16.59 -15.27
N ASN A 152 -8.79 15.90 -16.05
CA ASN A 152 -7.47 16.38 -16.48
C ASN A 152 -6.50 16.71 -15.32
N THR A 153 -6.77 16.21 -14.13
CA THR A 153 -5.88 16.36 -12.99
C THR A 153 -5.23 15.02 -12.68
N VAL A 154 -3.91 15.03 -12.55
CA VAL A 154 -3.11 13.88 -12.11
C VAL A 154 -2.48 14.25 -10.77
N ILE A 155 -2.64 13.39 -9.78
CA ILE A 155 -1.96 13.50 -8.49
C ILE A 155 -0.58 12.88 -8.66
N GLN A 156 0.46 13.68 -8.46
CA GLN A 156 1.84 13.21 -8.44
C GLN A 156 2.31 13.07 -6.99
N PHE A 157 2.97 11.99 -6.68
CA PHE A 157 3.48 11.72 -5.33
C PHE A 157 4.75 10.87 -5.39
N LEU A 158 5.52 10.87 -4.30
CA LEU A 158 6.63 9.94 -4.15
C LEU A 158 6.08 8.61 -3.66
N GLN A 159 6.39 7.55 -4.41
CA GLN A 159 5.99 6.18 -4.13
C GLN A 159 7.13 5.44 -3.44
N TYR A 160 6.85 4.78 -2.31
CA TYR A 160 7.76 3.80 -1.73
C TYR A 160 7.93 2.63 -2.69
N PRO A 161 9.15 2.21 -3.04
CA PRO A 161 9.38 1.24 -4.11
C PRO A 161 8.59 -0.06 -3.91
N TYR A 162 7.91 -0.50 -4.94
CA TYR A 162 7.10 -1.73 -4.86
C TYR A 162 7.95 -2.97 -4.66
N GLU A 163 9.18 -3.00 -5.19
CA GLU A 163 10.15 -4.07 -4.95
C GLU A 163 10.43 -4.23 -3.46
N GLN A 164 10.57 -3.11 -2.75
CA GLN A 164 10.76 -3.10 -1.30
C GLN A 164 9.52 -3.63 -0.57
N VAL A 165 8.32 -3.18 -0.96
CA VAL A 165 7.06 -3.66 -0.37
C VAL A 165 6.90 -5.15 -0.56
N VAL A 166 7.17 -5.66 -1.76
CA VAL A 166 7.11 -7.09 -2.06
C VAL A 166 8.11 -7.88 -1.23
N ALA A 167 9.35 -7.40 -1.12
CA ALA A 167 10.38 -8.05 -0.32
C ALA A 167 10.06 -8.08 1.18
N GLU A 168 9.60 -6.95 1.76
CA GLU A 168 9.19 -6.86 3.17
C GLU A 168 8.08 -7.86 3.51
N ASN A 169 7.03 -7.88 2.69
CA ASN A 169 5.90 -8.79 2.88
C ASN A 169 6.31 -10.25 2.68
N PHE A 170 7.16 -10.54 1.71
CA PHE A 170 7.63 -11.89 1.45
C PHE A 170 8.52 -12.42 2.59
N VAL A 171 9.45 -11.61 3.09
CA VAL A 171 10.27 -11.98 4.25
C VAL A 171 9.38 -12.22 5.48
N GLU A 172 8.35 -11.42 5.71
CA GLU A 172 7.40 -11.63 6.81
C GLU A 172 6.62 -12.95 6.66
N ILE A 173 6.21 -13.30 5.45
CA ILE A 173 5.58 -14.60 5.15
C ILE A 173 6.56 -15.74 5.46
N LEU A 174 7.80 -15.64 5.00
CA LEU A 174 8.82 -16.67 5.26
C LEU A 174 9.20 -16.78 6.74
N GLU A 175 9.21 -15.69 7.48
CA GLU A 175 9.52 -15.67 8.90
C GLU A 175 8.43 -16.33 9.73
N LYS A 176 7.19 -15.95 9.49
CA LYS A 176 6.03 -16.35 10.30
C LYS A 176 5.34 -17.63 9.83
N MET A 177 5.53 -18.00 8.57
CA MET A 177 4.95 -19.21 7.98
C MET A 177 3.42 -19.27 8.22
N GLU A 178 2.88 -20.42 8.64
CA GLU A 178 1.45 -20.58 8.97
C GLU A 178 0.99 -19.81 10.21
N LEU A 179 1.92 -19.33 11.03
CA LEU A 179 1.65 -18.51 12.22
C LEU A 179 1.34 -17.05 11.87
N ILE A 180 1.52 -16.65 10.62
CA ILE A 180 1.20 -15.29 10.18
C ILE A 180 -0.26 -14.95 10.52
N ASN A 181 -0.47 -13.88 11.28
CA ASN A 181 -1.81 -13.45 11.68
C ASN A 181 -2.42 -12.45 10.71
N ASP A 182 -1.59 -11.58 10.13
CA ASP A 182 -2.01 -10.59 9.15
C ASP A 182 -1.76 -11.13 7.74
N LEU A 183 -2.85 -11.47 7.05
CA LEU A 183 -2.80 -11.96 5.67
C LEU A 183 -2.81 -10.82 4.64
N SER A 184 -2.79 -9.57 5.06
CA SER A 184 -2.65 -8.42 4.15
C SER A 184 -1.35 -8.48 3.35
N CYS A 185 -0.28 -9.10 3.89
CA CYS A 185 0.98 -9.33 3.17
C CYS A 185 0.76 -10.08 1.84
N TYR A 186 -0.03 -11.13 1.87
CA TYR A 186 -0.35 -11.89 0.64
C TYR A 186 -1.18 -11.08 -0.34
N GLU A 187 -2.18 -10.34 0.17
CA GLU A 187 -3.01 -9.47 -0.68
C GLU A 187 -2.21 -8.35 -1.33
N GLU A 188 -1.32 -7.74 -0.58
CA GLU A 188 -0.50 -6.63 -1.06
C GLU A 188 0.47 -7.09 -2.14
N ILE A 189 1.17 -8.21 -1.92
CA ILE A 189 2.01 -8.83 -2.96
C ILE A 189 1.18 -9.13 -4.21
N TYR A 190 0.04 -9.81 -4.05
CA TYR A 190 -0.84 -10.13 -5.15
C TYR A 190 -1.26 -8.89 -5.95
N GLY A 191 -1.68 -7.83 -5.25
CA GLY A 191 -2.12 -6.58 -5.87
C GLY A 191 -1.02 -5.89 -6.66
N ILE A 192 0.22 -5.91 -6.16
CA ILE A 192 1.39 -5.35 -6.85
C ILE A 192 1.74 -6.21 -8.06
N LEU A 193 1.88 -7.52 -7.90
CA LEU A 193 2.28 -8.42 -9.00
C LEU A 193 1.29 -8.44 -10.16
N LYS A 194 0.03 -8.11 -9.93
CA LYS A 194 -1.01 -8.02 -10.98
C LYS A 194 -0.96 -6.74 -11.78
N LYS A 195 -0.28 -5.71 -11.33
CA LYS A 195 -0.38 -4.37 -11.92
C LYS A 195 0.95 -3.76 -12.28
N GLU A 196 1.99 -4.04 -11.50
CA GLU A 196 3.24 -3.32 -11.56
C GLU A 196 4.33 -4.20 -12.18
N ALA A 197 5.07 -3.63 -13.11
CA ALA A 197 6.34 -4.21 -13.56
C ALA A 197 7.37 -4.03 -12.45
N LEU A 198 8.15 -5.07 -12.15
CA LEU A 198 9.15 -5.06 -11.08
C LEU A 198 10.52 -5.49 -11.61
N ASP A 199 11.55 -4.80 -11.20
CA ASP A 199 12.94 -5.22 -11.38
C ASP A 199 13.26 -6.38 -10.44
N GLY A 200 13.35 -7.60 -11.00
CA GLY A 200 13.58 -8.80 -10.19
C GLY A 200 14.90 -8.79 -9.45
N ARG A 201 15.93 -8.12 -9.96
CA ARG A 201 17.21 -7.93 -9.29
C ARG A 201 17.05 -7.07 -8.02
N LYS A 202 16.25 -6.00 -8.11
CA LYS A 202 15.98 -5.18 -6.93
C LYS A 202 15.21 -5.96 -5.88
N VAL A 203 14.19 -6.74 -6.29
CA VAL A 203 13.45 -7.60 -5.36
C VAL A 203 14.40 -8.60 -4.68
N GLU A 204 15.26 -9.26 -5.42
CA GLU A 204 16.29 -10.17 -4.86
C GLU A 204 17.15 -9.48 -3.81
N GLN A 205 17.74 -8.34 -4.16
CA GLN A 205 18.60 -7.56 -3.27
C GLN A 205 17.87 -7.17 -1.98
N GLN A 206 16.63 -6.72 -2.09
CA GLN A 206 15.83 -6.34 -0.93
C GLN A 206 15.45 -7.54 -0.06
N ILE A 207 15.14 -8.70 -0.63
CA ILE A 207 14.91 -9.93 0.14
C ILE A 207 16.14 -10.32 0.92
N ILE A 208 17.32 -10.28 0.31
CA ILE A 208 18.59 -10.60 0.97
C ILE A 208 18.87 -9.62 2.11
N GLU A 209 18.75 -8.33 1.85
CA GLU A 209 19.03 -7.29 2.83
C GLU A 209 18.10 -7.37 4.05
N ILE A 210 16.80 -7.45 3.83
CA ILE A 210 15.79 -7.51 4.89
C ILE A 210 15.90 -8.84 5.63
N GLY A 211 16.02 -9.95 4.90
CA GLY A 211 16.16 -11.28 5.47
C GLY A 211 17.40 -11.41 6.35
N THR A 212 18.54 -10.88 5.91
CA THR A 212 19.77 -10.84 6.69
C THR A 212 19.62 -10.01 7.98
N LYS A 213 19.02 -8.82 7.89
CA LYS A 213 18.73 -7.99 9.07
C LYS A 213 17.78 -8.66 10.07
N ARG A 214 16.93 -9.58 9.61
CA ARG A 214 15.99 -10.35 10.44
C ARG A 214 16.50 -11.76 10.78
N GLU A 215 17.76 -12.05 10.50
CA GLU A 215 18.39 -13.36 10.73
C GLU A 215 17.62 -14.52 10.07
N LEU A 216 17.00 -14.27 8.92
CA LEU A 216 16.27 -15.27 8.17
C LEU A 216 17.24 -16.27 7.54
N PHE A 217 17.02 -17.55 7.77
CA PHE A 217 17.77 -18.61 7.09
C PHE A 217 17.23 -18.83 5.67
N PHE A 218 18.08 -18.62 4.65
CA PHE A 218 17.75 -18.81 3.24
C PHE A 218 17.91 -20.29 2.84
N GLY A 219 16.97 -21.13 3.24
CA GLY A 219 16.94 -22.55 2.90
C GLY A 219 15.92 -22.89 1.81
N LYS A 220 16.24 -23.90 0.99
CA LYS A 220 15.34 -24.35 -0.09
C LYS A 220 13.95 -24.69 0.41
N ASP A 221 13.87 -25.44 1.50
CA ASP A 221 12.62 -26.00 2.03
C ASP A 221 11.64 -24.90 2.54
N ARG A 222 12.15 -23.69 2.83
CA ARG A 222 11.35 -22.62 3.40
C ARG A 222 10.32 -22.09 2.41
N LEU A 223 10.73 -21.79 1.19
CA LEU A 223 9.80 -21.39 0.13
C LEU A 223 8.89 -22.55 -0.26
N ASP A 224 9.43 -23.75 -0.40
CA ASP A 224 8.64 -24.93 -0.78
C ASP A 224 7.51 -25.14 0.23
N THR A 225 7.75 -24.98 1.54
CA THR A 225 6.71 -25.06 2.58
C THR A 225 5.62 -23.99 2.38
N VAL A 226 5.99 -22.74 2.11
CA VAL A 226 5.01 -21.66 1.85
C VAL A 226 4.18 -21.97 0.62
N LEU A 227 4.79 -22.44 -0.47
CA LEU A 227 4.05 -22.77 -1.69
C LEU A 227 3.08 -23.94 -1.52
N HIS A 228 3.38 -24.90 -0.63
CA HIS A 228 2.44 -25.97 -0.27
C HIS A 228 1.16 -25.47 0.43
N TYR A 229 1.18 -24.23 0.96
CA TYR A 229 -0.03 -23.64 1.54
C TYR A 229 -1.15 -23.42 0.54
N LYS A 230 -0.87 -23.46 -0.77
CA LYS A 230 -1.87 -23.43 -1.84
C LYS A 230 -3.00 -24.46 -1.59
N ASP A 231 -2.62 -25.65 -1.13
CA ASP A 231 -3.56 -26.74 -0.86
C ASP A 231 -3.90 -26.95 0.63
N TYR A 232 -3.24 -26.19 1.49
CA TYR A 232 -3.41 -26.33 2.93
C TYR A 232 -4.74 -25.72 3.42
N THR A 233 -5.67 -26.59 3.84
CA THR A 233 -7.04 -26.22 4.24
C THR A 233 -7.06 -25.15 5.34
N TYR A 234 -6.11 -25.18 6.27
CA TYR A 234 -6.02 -24.17 7.34
C TYR A 234 -5.77 -22.77 6.77
N MET A 235 -4.83 -22.60 5.85
CA MET A 235 -4.55 -21.31 5.22
C MET A 235 -5.70 -20.84 4.35
N LYS A 236 -6.37 -21.72 3.62
CA LYS A 236 -7.60 -21.39 2.87
C LYS A 236 -8.70 -20.84 3.79
N ARG A 237 -8.90 -21.45 4.96
CA ARG A 237 -9.86 -20.95 5.96
C ARG A 237 -9.46 -19.61 6.55
N LYS A 238 -8.17 -19.43 6.89
CA LYS A 238 -7.65 -18.14 7.35
C LYS A 238 -7.88 -17.04 6.31
N TRP A 239 -7.59 -17.32 5.04
CA TRP A 239 -7.82 -16.38 3.94
C TRP A 239 -9.29 -16.00 3.78
N THR A 240 -10.18 -16.99 3.80
CA THR A 240 -11.62 -16.74 3.73
C THR A 240 -12.11 -15.87 4.89
N ALA A 241 -11.60 -16.11 6.11
CA ALA A 241 -11.92 -15.29 7.28
C ALA A 241 -11.38 -13.86 7.14
N TYR A 242 -10.15 -13.71 6.60
CA TYR A 242 -9.54 -12.43 6.28
C TYR A 242 -10.40 -11.64 5.28
N LEU A 243 -10.74 -12.22 4.12
CA LEU A 243 -11.59 -11.58 3.12
C LEU A 243 -12.96 -11.15 3.70
N LYS A 244 -13.57 -12.00 4.52
CA LYS A 244 -14.84 -11.67 5.17
C LYS A 244 -14.72 -10.49 6.12
N ARG A 245 -13.64 -10.41 6.92
CA ARG A 245 -13.34 -9.28 7.81
C ARG A 245 -13.16 -7.99 7.01
N GLU A 246 -12.43 -8.07 5.91
CA GLU A 246 -12.16 -6.94 5.02
C GLU A 246 -13.33 -6.61 4.06
N ARG A 247 -14.45 -7.36 4.16
CA ARG A 247 -15.65 -7.24 3.30
C ARG A 247 -15.34 -7.38 1.81
N LYS A 248 -14.43 -8.31 1.49
CA LYS A 248 -13.97 -8.62 0.13
C LYS A 248 -14.44 -10.01 -0.27
N LYS A 249 -14.51 -10.25 -1.58
CA LYS A 249 -14.82 -11.58 -2.15
C LYS A 249 -13.65 -12.16 -2.93
N GLU A 250 -12.74 -11.33 -3.38
CA GLU A 250 -11.61 -11.66 -4.26
C GLU A 250 -10.32 -11.03 -3.72
N PRO A 251 -9.14 -11.54 -4.12
CA PRO A 251 -8.94 -12.80 -4.90
C PRO A 251 -9.17 -14.05 -4.05
N ASP A 252 -9.37 -15.21 -4.70
CA ASP A 252 -9.35 -16.46 -3.97
C ASP A 252 -7.93 -16.89 -3.59
N TRP A 253 -7.81 -17.82 -2.63
CA TRP A 253 -6.50 -18.24 -2.11
C TRP A 253 -5.63 -18.92 -3.16
N VAL A 254 -6.23 -19.73 -4.04
CA VAL A 254 -5.48 -20.45 -5.08
C VAL A 254 -4.92 -19.48 -6.11
N GLU A 255 -5.68 -18.44 -6.45
CA GLU A 255 -5.23 -17.38 -7.36
C GLU A 255 -4.01 -16.63 -6.79
N VAL A 256 -4.09 -16.22 -5.51
CA VAL A 256 -2.97 -15.59 -4.82
C VAL A 256 -1.74 -16.46 -4.84
N MET A 257 -1.86 -17.71 -4.40
CA MET A 257 -0.72 -18.62 -4.31
C MET A 257 -0.16 -19.00 -5.68
N THR A 258 -0.99 -19.08 -6.73
CA THR A 258 -0.52 -19.31 -8.10
C THR A 258 0.38 -18.19 -8.59
N LEU A 259 0.05 -16.94 -8.26
CA LEU A 259 0.87 -15.80 -8.63
C LEU A 259 2.20 -15.76 -7.86
N LEU A 260 2.18 -16.08 -6.56
CA LEU A 260 3.39 -16.21 -5.76
C LEU A 260 4.30 -17.34 -6.28
N GLU A 261 3.70 -18.47 -6.68
CA GLU A 261 4.40 -19.61 -7.28
C GLU A 261 5.05 -19.25 -8.63
N ALA A 262 4.45 -18.34 -9.40
CA ALA A 262 5.05 -17.85 -10.63
C ALA A 262 6.22 -16.88 -10.37
N PHE A 263 6.14 -16.08 -9.32
CA PHE A 263 7.08 -14.98 -9.04
C PHE A 263 8.31 -15.43 -8.23
N PHE A 264 8.12 -16.05 -7.06
CA PHE A 264 9.22 -16.22 -6.10
C PHE A 264 10.21 -17.34 -6.40
N PRO A 265 9.86 -18.49 -6.98
CA PRO A 265 10.82 -19.59 -7.18
C PRO A 265 12.05 -19.23 -8.01
N PRO A 266 11.96 -18.48 -9.12
CA PRO A 266 13.16 -18.10 -9.86
C PRO A 266 14.06 -17.14 -9.05
N VAL A 267 13.51 -16.15 -8.37
CA VAL A 267 14.25 -15.21 -7.50
C VAL A 267 14.89 -15.96 -6.32
N TRP A 268 14.11 -16.80 -5.64
CA TRP A 268 14.59 -17.58 -4.49
C TRP A 268 15.71 -18.56 -4.87
N ARG A 269 15.64 -19.14 -6.06
CA ARG A 269 16.70 -20.03 -6.57
C ARG A 269 18.02 -19.29 -6.75
N ALA A 270 17.97 -18.06 -7.25
CA ALA A 270 19.14 -17.20 -7.39
C ALA A 270 19.76 -16.89 -6.02
N ILE A 271 18.92 -16.50 -5.03
CA ILE A 271 19.35 -16.24 -3.65
C ILE A 271 20.10 -17.47 -3.05
N ILE A 272 19.50 -18.66 -3.17
CA ILE A 272 20.09 -19.88 -2.59
C ILE A 272 21.43 -20.25 -3.24
N ARG A 273 21.59 -19.94 -4.53
CA ARG A 273 22.81 -20.26 -5.30
C ARG A 273 23.84 -19.17 -5.26
N ASP A 274 23.56 -18.05 -4.58
CA ASP A 274 24.42 -16.86 -4.59
C ASP A 274 24.67 -16.36 -6.04
N GLU A 275 23.63 -16.44 -6.87
CA GLU A 275 23.62 -15.98 -8.27
C GLU A 275 22.85 -14.67 -8.33
N ILE A 276 23.20 -13.77 -9.27
CA ILE A 276 22.44 -12.55 -9.51
C ILE A 276 21.21 -12.89 -10.37
N PHE A 277 20.03 -12.56 -9.88
CA PHE A 277 18.81 -12.69 -10.67
C PHE A 277 18.71 -11.58 -11.73
N ILE A 278 18.46 -11.97 -12.96
CA ILE A 278 18.25 -11.05 -14.08
C ILE A 278 16.89 -11.37 -14.69
N GLY A 279 16.00 -10.40 -14.70
CA GLY A 279 14.67 -10.50 -15.30
C GLY A 279 13.69 -9.50 -14.69
N ASP A 280 12.84 -8.94 -15.53
CA ASP A 280 11.80 -8.01 -15.14
C ASP A 280 10.45 -8.74 -15.11
N TRP A 281 9.69 -8.55 -14.02
CA TRP A 281 8.35 -9.09 -13.93
C TRP A 281 7.38 -8.32 -14.81
N MET A 282 6.68 -9.06 -15.66
CA MET A 282 5.64 -8.51 -16.54
C MET A 282 4.25 -8.94 -16.05
N PRO A 283 3.46 -8.01 -15.46
CA PRO A 283 2.18 -8.35 -14.86
C PRO A 283 1.17 -8.92 -15.86
N GLU A 284 1.14 -8.44 -17.11
CA GLU A 284 0.23 -8.91 -18.15
C GLU A 284 0.51 -10.37 -18.54
N LEU A 285 1.76 -10.82 -18.42
CA LEU A 285 2.19 -12.17 -18.77
C LEU A 285 2.31 -13.08 -17.55
N CYS A 286 2.23 -12.54 -16.34
CA CYS A 286 2.49 -13.23 -15.07
C CYS A 286 3.80 -14.05 -15.11
N ARG A 287 4.88 -13.47 -15.66
CA ARG A 287 6.21 -14.09 -15.72
C ARG A 287 7.32 -13.05 -15.83
N PHE A 288 8.53 -13.50 -15.56
CA PHE A 288 9.77 -12.75 -15.87
C PHE A 288 10.15 -12.83 -17.34
N LEU A 289 10.72 -11.75 -17.86
CA LEU A 289 11.35 -11.65 -19.18
C LEU A 289 12.83 -11.29 -19.02
#